data_a5e87ded0bb0e752682bd895067cf80d
#
_entry.id   a5e87ded0bb0e752682bd895067cf80d
#
_cell.length_a   1.000
_cell.length_b   1.000
_cell.length_c   1.000
_cell.angle_alpha   90.00
_cell.angle_beta   90.00
_cell.angle_gamma   90.00
#
_symmetry.space_group_name_H-M   'P 1'
#
loop_
_entity.id
_entity.type
_entity.pdbx_description
1 polymer ?
#
loop_
_entity_poly.entity_id
_entity_poly.type
_entity_poly.pdbx_seq_one_letter_code
_entity_poly.pdbx_strand_id
1 'polypeptide(L)'
;MSDFNSDSPWDYDWNDRGDLAWNEFDWERYLREQDDAIRRYVGFYDACPGEPNRIDLVAGKMGWETQDLDEDAPPAAEETPEFVDESDVYTLHKNPVFISTKAIYASLKRRWELAAGDAAKVPTPLALAFFSALHRGEEQAVQAVHALDFGDYAMAVSLFKRALSALNESFAVLNSESAAAHPAVLGYREHASPSLFDLREIWLRVSAECREELDRPMDEEG
;
A
#
# COMPACT_ATOMS: atom_id res chain seq x y z
N MET A 1 -66.37 -2.39 -24.12
CA MET A 1 -65.83 -1.87 -22.87
C MET A 1 -65.09 -3.03 -22.25
N SER A 2 -63.80 -3.09 -22.47
CA SER A 2 -62.93 -4.13 -21.94
C SER A 2 -61.74 -3.40 -21.29
N ASP A 3 -61.75 -3.35 -20.02
CA ASP A 3 -60.65 -2.82 -19.20
C ASP A 3 -59.49 -3.82 -19.25
N PHE A 4 -58.41 -3.47 -19.91
CA PHE A 4 -57.13 -4.15 -19.81
C PHE A 4 -56.39 -3.54 -18.62
N ASN A 5 -56.49 -4.25 -17.46
CA ASN A 5 -55.63 -4.00 -16.34
C ASN A 5 -54.27 -4.71 -16.61
N SER A 6 -53.27 -3.94 -17.00
CA SER A 6 -51.92 -4.42 -17.22
C SER A 6 -51.17 -4.29 -15.90
N ASP A 7 -51.32 -5.26 -15.02
CA ASP A 7 -50.42 -5.48 -13.91
C ASP A 7 -49.12 -6.07 -14.46
N SER A 8 -48.15 -5.20 -14.65
CA SER A 8 -46.79 -5.56 -15.03
C SER A 8 -46.01 -5.99 -13.78
N PRO A 9 -45.58 -7.27 -13.66
CA PRO A 9 -44.81 -7.73 -12.48
C PRO A 9 -43.31 -7.34 -12.51
N TRP A 10 -42.96 -6.26 -13.19
CA TRP A 10 -41.57 -5.85 -13.40
C TRP A 10 -41.20 -4.50 -12.75
N ASP A 11 -42.06 -4.01 -11.84
CA ASP A 11 -41.64 -2.94 -10.94
C ASP A 11 -40.76 -3.55 -9.83
N TYR A 12 -39.62 -4.12 -10.21
CA TYR A 12 -38.54 -4.43 -9.30
C TYR A 12 -38.01 -3.09 -8.79
N ASP A 13 -38.24 -2.89 -7.51
CA ASP A 13 -37.79 -1.80 -6.69
C ASP A 13 -36.29 -1.48 -6.93
N TRP A 14 -36.03 -0.51 -7.80
CA TRP A 14 -34.70 0.02 -8.05
C TRP A 14 -34.15 0.80 -6.85
N ASN A 15 -34.99 1.07 -5.85
CA ASN A 15 -34.58 1.77 -4.63
C ASN A 15 -33.77 0.88 -3.68
N ASP A 16 -33.94 -0.44 -3.73
CA ASP A 16 -33.23 -1.36 -2.82
C ASP A 16 -31.79 -1.67 -3.29
N ARG A 17 -31.38 -1.19 -4.46
CA ARG A 17 -29.99 -1.25 -4.93
C ARG A 17 -29.18 0.01 -4.60
N GLY A 18 -29.81 1.02 -4.01
CA GLY A 18 -29.22 2.34 -3.75
C GLY A 18 -28.21 2.36 -2.62
N ASP A 19 -28.28 1.42 -1.68
CA ASP A 19 -27.47 1.49 -0.46
C ASP A 19 -26.08 0.83 -0.58
N LEU A 20 -25.81 0.12 -1.67
CA LEU A 20 -24.53 -0.57 -1.91
C LEU A 20 -23.68 0.01 -3.05
N ALA A 21 -24.19 0.97 -3.80
CA ALA A 21 -23.45 1.58 -4.92
C ALA A 21 -22.94 2.97 -4.52
N TRP A 22 -21.63 3.06 -4.28
CA TRP A 22 -20.98 4.34 -4.04
C TRP A 22 -21.17 5.28 -5.22
N ASN A 23 -21.59 6.52 -4.94
CA ASN A 23 -21.66 7.59 -5.90
C ASN A 23 -20.29 8.31 -6.04
N GLU A 24 -20.20 9.29 -6.94
CA GLU A 24 -18.95 10.02 -7.18
C GLU A 24 -18.42 10.77 -5.94
N PHE A 25 -19.30 11.22 -5.04
CA PHE A 25 -18.91 11.94 -3.81
C PHE A 25 -18.33 10.97 -2.76
N ASP A 26 -18.86 9.76 -2.68
CA ASP A 26 -18.33 8.71 -1.80
C ASP A 26 -16.94 8.28 -2.26
N TRP A 27 -16.76 8.09 -3.59
CA TRP A 27 -15.45 7.82 -4.17
C TRP A 27 -14.46 8.96 -3.96
N GLU A 28 -14.89 10.21 -4.14
CA GLU A 28 -14.03 11.37 -3.91
C GLU A 28 -13.60 11.49 -2.45
N ARG A 29 -14.51 11.24 -1.50
CA ARG A 29 -14.20 11.19 -0.07
C ARG A 29 -13.16 10.12 0.22
N TYR A 30 -13.40 8.89 -0.24
CA TYR A 30 -12.49 7.76 -0.09
C TYR A 30 -11.08 8.07 -0.63
N LEU A 31 -10.98 8.62 -1.83
CA LEU A 31 -9.70 8.96 -2.44
C LEU A 31 -8.96 10.06 -1.64
N ARG A 32 -9.68 11.03 -1.08
CA ARG A 32 -9.08 12.05 -0.21
C ARG A 32 -8.57 11.47 1.09
N GLU A 33 -9.32 10.60 1.72
CA GLU A 33 -8.91 9.91 2.95
C GLU A 33 -7.65 9.05 2.71
N GLN A 34 -7.61 8.35 1.58
CA GLN A 34 -6.43 7.62 1.14
C GLN A 34 -5.22 8.54 0.95
N ASP A 35 -5.38 9.65 0.24
CA ASP A 35 -4.31 10.62 0.01
C ASP A 35 -3.82 11.25 1.30
N ASP A 36 -4.72 11.54 2.24
CA ASP A 36 -4.38 12.10 3.55
C ASP A 36 -3.63 11.09 4.41
N ALA A 37 -4.01 9.82 4.40
CA ALA A 37 -3.30 8.75 5.09
C ALA A 37 -1.87 8.59 4.54
N ILE A 38 -1.72 8.57 3.20
CA ILE A 38 -0.41 8.49 2.53
C ILE A 38 0.45 9.71 2.89
N ARG A 39 -0.10 10.94 2.83
CA ARG A 39 0.64 12.17 3.19
C ARG A 39 1.07 12.17 4.66
N ARG A 40 0.20 11.72 5.56
CA ARG A 40 0.52 11.61 6.99
C ARG A 40 1.65 10.63 7.23
N TYR A 41 1.62 9.45 6.57
CA TYR A 41 2.70 8.48 6.65
C TYR A 41 4.02 9.07 6.14
N VAL A 42 4.05 9.71 4.96
CA VAL A 42 5.24 10.38 4.41
C VAL A 42 5.82 11.39 5.42
N GLY A 43 4.96 12.19 6.06
CA GLY A 43 5.38 13.17 7.06
C GLY A 43 6.10 12.53 8.24
N PHE A 44 5.57 11.44 8.80
CA PHE A 44 6.20 10.71 9.89
C PHE A 44 7.47 9.98 9.43
N TYR A 45 7.44 9.38 8.23
CA TYR A 45 8.55 8.64 7.66
C TYR A 45 9.76 9.54 7.38
N ASP A 46 9.54 10.71 6.79
CA ASP A 46 10.60 11.68 6.50
C ASP A 46 11.14 12.36 7.79
N ALA A 47 10.38 12.35 8.88
CA ALA A 47 10.81 12.86 10.18
C ALA A 47 11.72 11.89 10.98
N CYS A 48 11.84 10.62 10.55
CA CYS A 48 12.64 9.58 11.21
C CYS A 48 13.77 9.06 10.29
N PRO A 49 14.67 9.91 9.75
CA PRO A 49 15.73 9.44 8.86
C PRO A 49 16.78 8.67 9.65
N GLY A 50 17.15 7.48 9.15
CA GLY A 50 18.25 6.70 9.74
C GLY A 50 17.92 5.91 10.99
N GLU A 51 16.69 5.93 11.46
CA GLU A 51 16.26 5.09 12.58
C GLU A 51 16.19 3.61 12.14
N PRO A 52 16.80 2.68 12.89
CA PRO A 52 16.86 1.27 12.49
C PRO A 52 15.48 0.59 12.44
N ASN A 53 14.52 1.05 13.26
CA ASN A 53 13.16 0.52 13.34
C ASN A 53 12.15 1.53 12.77
N ARG A 54 12.54 2.24 11.70
CA ARG A 54 11.75 3.35 11.16
C ARG A 54 10.32 2.94 10.81
N ILE A 55 10.13 1.79 10.17
CA ILE A 55 8.79 1.31 9.78
C ILE A 55 7.90 1.08 10.99
N ASP A 56 8.43 0.47 12.06
CA ASP A 56 7.67 0.18 13.29
C ASP A 56 7.37 1.47 14.07
N LEU A 57 8.34 2.40 14.15
CA LEU A 57 8.12 3.73 14.73
C LEU A 57 7.03 4.54 14.00
N VAL A 58 7.00 4.45 12.67
CA VAL A 58 5.98 5.14 11.88
C VAL A 58 4.63 4.44 12.03
N ALA A 59 4.59 3.10 12.09
CA ALA A 59 3.39 2.34 12.37
C ALA A 59 2.75 2.76 13.70
N GLY A 60 3.53 2.89 14.78
CA GLY A 60 3.07 3.40 16.07
C GLY A 60 2.52 4.83 15.97
N LYS A 61 3.21 5.75 15.26
CA LYS A 61 2.69 7.12 15.03
C LYS A 61 1.42 7.19 14.18
N MET A 62 1.19 6.19 13.34
CA MET A 62 -0.05 6.03 12.57
C MET A 62 -1.18 5.41 13.39
N GLY A 63 -0.88 4.88 14.58
CA GLY A 63 -1.84 4.17 15.41
C GLY A 63 -2.09 2.72 14.95
N TRP A 64 -1.12 2.11 14.24
CA TRP A 64 -1.20 0.73 13.76
C TRP A 64 -0.51 -0.25 14.71
N GLU A 65 -0.36 0.09 15.95
CA GLU A 65 0.18 -0.87 16.93
C GLU A 65 -0.74 -2.08 16.94
N THR A 66 -0.18 -3.24 16.65
CA THR A 66 -0.85 -4.49 16.97
C THR A 66 -1.18 -4.43 18.45
N GLN A 67 -2.45 -4.53 18.79
CA GLN A 67 -2.84 -4.94 20.12
C GLN A 67 -2.27 -6.36 20.26
N ASP A 68 -1.01 -6.46 20.68
CA ASP A 68 -0.59 -7.64 21.41
C ASP A 68 -1.59 -7.73 22.54
N LEU A 69 -2.45 -8.75 22.46
CA LEU A 69 -3.41 -9.06 23.49
C LEU A 69 -2.63 -9.43 24.75
N ASP A 70 -2.14 -8.45 25.47
CA ASP A 70 -1.89 -8.56 26.88
C ASP A 70 -3.25 -8.77 27.53
N GLU A 71 -3.63 -10.05 27.70
CA GLU A 71 -4.85 -10.47 28.38
C GLU A 71 -4.93 -9.93 29.83
N ASP A 72 -3.89 -9.27 30.35
CA ASP A 72 -3.78 -8.73 31.70
C ASP A 72 -3.77 -7.20 31.76
N ALA A 73 -3.96 -6.45 30.69
CA ALA A 73 -4.06 -5.00 30.75
C ALA A 73 -5.42 -4.56 31.32
N PRO A 74 -5.44 -3.68 32.38
CA PRO A 74 -6.70 -3.12 32.86
C PRO A 74 -7.40 -2.35 31.73
N PRO A 75 -8.74 -2.39 31.62
CA PRO A 75 -9.47 -1.72 30.56
C PRO A 75 -9.09 -0.23 30.57
N ALA A 76 -8.38 0.20 29.55
CA ALA A 76 -8.11 1.61 29.31
C ALA A 76 -9.46 2.33 29.19
N ALA A 77 -9.55 3.51 29.82
CA ALA A 77 -10.74 4.33 29.87
C ALA A 77 -11.38 4.40 28.48
N GLU A 78 -12.70 4.22 28.46
CA GLU A 78 -13.59 4.23 27.31
C GLU A 78 -13.31 5.43 26.40
N GLU A 79 -12.33 5.28 25.49
CA GLU A 79 -12.36 6.03 24.26
C GLU A 79 -13.52 5.43 23.48
N THR A 80 -14.55 6.26 23.25
CA THR A 80 -15.72 5.91 22.45
C THR A 80 -15.23 5.20 21.21
N PRO A 81 -15.70 3.96 20.95
CA PRO A 81 -15.33 3.27 19.72
C PRO A 81 -15.73 4.18 18.58
N GLU A 82 -14.75 4.70 17.83
CA GLU A 82 -14.99 5.31 16.55
C GLU A 82 -15.82 4.27 15.80
N PHE A 83 -17.06 4.60 15.52
CA PHE A 83 -18.01 3.71 14.84
C PHE A 83 -17.28 3.20 13.61
N VAL A 84 -16.82 1.94 13.65
CA VAL A 84 -16.42 1.23 12.44
C VAL A 84 -17.72 1.14 11.66
N ASP A 85 -17.84 1.99 10.67
CA ASP A 85 -18.96 1.96 9.75
C ASP A 85 -18.86 0.60 9.02
N GLU A 86 -19.63 -0.39 9.49
CA GLU A 86 -19.70 -1.73 8.89
C GLU A 86 -20.17 -1.66 7.43
N SER A 87 -20.58 -0.48 6.96
CA SER A 87 -20.94 -0.21 5.57
C SER A 87 -19.75 0.09 4.67
N ASP A 88 -18.53 0.20 5.22
CA ASP A 88 -17.34 0.55 4.43
C ASP A 88 -16.83 -0.66 3.64
N VAL A 89 -17.38 -0.86 2.45
CA VAL A 89 -17.06 -1.99 1.56
C VAL A 89 -15.61 -1.94 1.08
N TYR A 90 -14.98 -0.76 1.09
CA TYR A 90 -13.62 -0.56 0.60
C TYR A 90 -12.71 -0.08 1.73
N THR A 91 -11.82 -0.95 2.20
CA THR A 91 -10.94 -0.70 3.35
C THR A 91 -9.47 -0.48 2.98
N LEU A 92 -9.13 -0.51 1.69
CA LEU A 92 -7.76 -0.40 1.21
C LEU A 92 -7.04 0.87 1.70
N HIS A 93 -7.77 1.99 1.84
CA HIS A 93 -7.25 3.25 2.39
C HIS A 93 -6.86 3.17 3.87
N LYS A 94 -7.29 2.14 4.58
CA LYS A 94 -6.93 1.83 5.97
C LYS A 94 -5.84 0.76 6.07
N ASN A 95 -5.50 0.09 4.96
CA ASN A 95 -4.52 -1.00 4.94
C ASN A 95 -3.10 -0.47 5.15
N PRO A 96 -2.41 -0.86 6.24
CA PRO A 96 -1.07 -0.37 6.57
C PRO A 96 -0.02 -0.66 5.49
N VAL A 97 -0.09 -1.85 4.85
CA VAL A 97 0.86 -2.27 3.82
C VAL A 97 0.66 -1.46 2.54
N PHE A 98 -0.59 -1.18 2.18
CA PHE A 98 -0.91 -0.31 1.06
C PHE A 98 -0.39 1.11 1.26
N ILE A 99 -0.74 1.73 2.41
CA ILE A 99 -0.37 3.11 2.72
C ILE A 99 1.15 3.26 2.78
N SER A 100 1.86 2.39 3.51
CA SER A 100 3.31 2.45 3.64
C SER A 100 4.02 2.24 2.29
N THR A 101 3.57 1.28 1.48
CA THR A 101 4.11 1.03 0.14
C THR A 101 3.93 2.26 -0.75
N LYS A 102 2.72 2.80 -0.85
CA LYS A 102 2.42 3.99 -1.66
C LYS A 102 3.22 5.21 -1.20
N ALA A 103 3.29 5.44 0.11
CA ALA A 103 3.99 6.57 0.70
C ALA A 103 5.51 6.53 0.43
N ILE A 104 6.15 5.38 0.63
CA ILE A 104 7.59 5.23 0.42
C ILE A 104 7.92 5.38 -1.08
N TYR A 105 7.12 4.78 -1.98
CA TYR A 105 7.32 4.96 -3.42
C TYR A 105 7.08 6.40 -3.88
N ALA A 106 6.09 7.10 -3.33
CA ALA A 106 5.85 8.51 -3.63
C ALA A 106 7.07 9.37 -3.25
N SER A 107 7.66 9.14 -2.07
CA SER A 107 8.89 9.82 -1.62
C SER A 107 10.08 9.49 -2.54
N LEU A 108 10.29 8.21 -2.88
CA LEU A 108 11.37 7.78 -3.78
C LEU A 108 11.25 8.41 -5.16
N LYS A 109 10.06 8.37 -5.77
CA LYS A 109 9.81 8.92 -7.11
C LYS A 109 9.99 10.43 -7.14
N ARG A 110 9.41 11.15 -6.18
CA ARG A 110 9.55 12.61 -6.09
C ARG A 110 11.01 13.03 -5.97
N ARG A 111 11.79 12.37 -5.12
CA ARG A 111 13.22 12.66 -4.96
C ARG A 111 14.01 12.31 -6.22
N TRP A 112 13.64 11.23 -6.92
CA TRP A 112 14.28 10.86 -8.18
C TRP A 112 13.98 11.87 -9.28
N GLU A 113 12.77 12.33 -9.42
CA GLU A 113 12.40 13.37 -10.38
C GLU A 113 13.22 14.64 -10.18
N LEU A 114 13.48 15.03 -8.94
CA LEU A 114 14.34 16.18 -8.62
C LEU A 114 15.81 15.92 -8.97
N ALA A 115 16.31 14.71 -8.72
CA ALA A 115 17.70 14.34 -9.00
C ALA A 115 17.96 14.15 -10.50
N ALA A 116 17.03 13.54 -11.22
CA ALA A 116 17.14 13.14 -12.62
C ALA A 116 16.47 14.12 -13.61
N GLY A 117 15.90 15.23 -13.12
CA GLY A 117 15.24 16.22 -13.97
C GLY A 117 16.16 16.98 -14.92
N ASP A 118 17.48 16.90 -14.72
CA ASP A 118 18.48 17.51 -15.56
C ASP A 118 19.29 16.42 -16.27
N ALA A 119 19.10 16.27 -17.57
CA ALA A 119 19.79 15.28 -18.40
C ALA A 119 21.32 15.48 -18.46
N ALA A 120 21.82 16.66 -18.09
CA ALA A 120 23.25 16.91 -17.96
C ALA A 120 23.84 16.28 -16.68
N LYS A 121 23.01 16.05 -15.65
CA LYS A 121 23.39 15.43 -14.37
C LYS A 121 23.17 13.92 -14.35
N VAL A 122 22.07 13.48 -14.95
CA VAL A 122 21.69 12.06 -15.02
C VAL A 122 21.29 11.72 -16.45
N PRO A 123 21.98 10.79 -17.13
CA PRO A 123 21.64 10.39 -18.49
C PRO A 123 20.23 9.83 -18.57
N THR A 124 19.47 10.24 -19.57
CA THR A 124 18.07 9.81 -19.77
C THR A 124 17.88 8.29 -19.75
N PRO A 125 18.74 7.45 -20.35
CA PRO A 125 18.56 5.99 -20.25
C PRO A 125 18.66 5.47 -18.82
N LEU A 126 19.57 6.02 -18.00
CA LEU A 126 19.69 5.65 -16.59
C LEU A 126 18.49 6.13 -15.79
N ALA A 127 18.04 7.36 -16.04
CA ALA A 127 16.88 7.94 -15.40
C ALA A 127 15.61 7.09 -15.64
N LEU A 128 15.39 6.68 -16.88
CA LEU A 128 14.25 5.86 -17.28
C LEU A 128 14.36 4.42 -16.75
N ALA A 129 15.55 3.81 -16.77
CA ALA A 129 15.75 2.46 -16.26
C ALA A 129 15.37 2.37 -14.76
N PHE A 130 15.84 3.31 -13.96
CA PHE A 130 15.51 3.34 -12.53
C PHE A 130 14.04 3.63 -12.28
N PHE A 131 13.47 4.63 -12.95
CA PHE A 131 12.06 4.98 -12.80
C PHE A 131 11.14 3.83 -13.20
N SER A 132 11.48 3.12 -14.29
CA SER A 132 10.74 1.93 -14.73
C SER A 132 10.81 0.79 -13.72
N ALA A 133 11.96 0.56 -13.08
CA ALA A 133 12.10 -0.45 -12.03
C ALA A 133 11.25 -0.09 -10.80
N LEU A 134 11.27 1.19 -10.36
CA LEU A 134 10.41 1.68 -9.27
C LEU A 134 8.93 1.48 -9.60
N HIS A 135 8.51 1.85 -10.81
CA HIS A 135 7.11 1.75 -11.22
C HIS A 135 6.61 0.30 -11.21
N ARG A 136 7.39 -0.63 -11.80
CA ARG A 136 7.05 -2.07 -11.76
C ARG A 136 6.99 -2.62 -10.34
N GLY A 137 7.92 -2.20 -9.47
CA GLY A 137 7.94 -2.64 -8.08
C GLY A 137 6.68 -2.21 -7.33
N GLU A 138 6.29 -0.94 -7.45
CA GLU A 138 5.06 -0.41 -6.86
C GLU A 138 3.82 -1.12 -7.41
N GLU A 139 3.72 -1.27 -8.72
CA GLU A 139 2.57 -1.92 -9.38
C GLU A 139 2.37 -3.34 -8.86
N GLN A 140 3.44 -4.16 -8.82
CA GLN A 140 3.36 -5.53 -8.34
C GLN A 140 3.03 -5.61 -6.84
N ALA A 141 3.56 -4.70 -6.03
CA ALA A 141 3.25 -4.63 -4.60
C ALA A 141 1.79 -4.23 -4.35
N VAL A 142 1.28 -3.23 -5.07
CA VAL A 142 -0.13 -2.82 -4.97
C VAL A 142 -1.07 -3.95 -5.39
N GLN A 143 -0.75 -4.66 -6.48
CA GLN A 143 -1.52 -5.85 -6.88
C GLN A 143 -1.47 -6.96 -5.83
N ALA A 144 -0.33 -7.13 -5.13
CA ALA A 144 -0.22 -8.09 -4.03
C ALA A 144 -1.14 -7.72 -2.86
N VAL A 145 -1.20 -6.43 -2.50
CA VAL A 145 -2.11 -5.97 -1.44
C VAL A 145 -3.58 -6.18 -1.83
N HIS A 146 -3.95 -5.95 -3.09
CA HIS A 146 -5.29 -6.28 -3.56
C HIS A 146 -5.59 -7.79 -3.46
N ALA A 147 -4.62 -8.65 -3.79
CA ALA A 147 -4.80 -10.10 -3.64
C ALA A 147 -5.02 -10.49 -2.15
N LEU A 148 -4.34 -9.80 -1.21
CA LEU A 148 -4.58 -9.97 0.22
C LEU A 148 -6.01 -9.57 0.63
N ASP A 149 -6.49 -8.46 0.11
CA ASP A 149 -7.83 -7.95 0.38
C ASP A 149 -8.92 -8.95 -0.07
N PHE A 150 -8.63 -9.75 -1.10
CA PHE A 150 -9.46 -10.85 -1.56
C PHE A 150 -9.18 -12.21 -0.89
N GLY A 151 -8.25 -12.28 0.05
CA GLY A 151 -7.86 -13.53 0.73
C GLY A 151 -7.03 -14.50 -0.13
N ASP A 152 -6.54 -14.06 -1.32
CA ASP A 152 -5.67 -14.89 -2.16
C ASP A 152 -4.20 -14.76 -1.74
N TYR A 153 -3.84 -15.41 -0.64
CA TYR A 153 -2.49 -15.38 -0.08
C TYR A 153 -1.44 -15.96 -1.02
N ALA A 154 -1.77 -16.99 -1.81
CA ALA A 154 -0.84 -17.61 -2.76
C ALA A 154 -0.48 -16.62 -3.88
N MET A 155 -1.47 -15.91 -4.42
CA MET A 155 -1.26 -14.88 -5.42
C MET A 155 -0.49 -13.69 -4.84
N ALA A 156 -0.83 -13.24 -3.62
CA ALA A 156 -0.14 -12.17 -2.93
C ALA A 156 1.36 -12.47 -2.78
N VAL A 157 1.75 -13.66 -2.29
CA VAL A 157 3.15 -14.08 -2.19
C VAL A 157 3.85 -14.08 -3.55
N SER A 158 3.17 -14.52 -4.61
CA SER A 158 3.73 -14.53 -5.97
C SER A 158 3.99 -13.12 -6.49
N LEU A 159 3.08 -12.18 -6.24
CA LEU A 159 3.19 -10.78 -6.63
C LEU A 159 4.25 -10.04 -5.80
N PHE A 160 4.35 -10.29 -4.49
CA PHE A 160 5.43 -9.73 -3.67
C PHE A 160 6.82 -10.24 -4.13
N LYS A 161 6.96 -11.50 -4.56
CA LYS A 161 8.22 -11.97 -5.16
C LYS A 161 8.59 -11.18 -6.42
N ARG A 162 7.62 -10.81 -7.27
CA ARG A 162 7.85 -9.96 -8.45
C ARG A 162 8.21 -8.54 -8.04
N ALA A 163 7.54 -7.98 -7.03
CA ALA A 163 7.88 -6.67 -6.47
C ALA A 163 9.31 -6.64 -5.93
N LEU A 164 9.71 -7.68 -5.18
CA LEU A 164 11.09 -7.84 -4.68
C LEU A 164 12.11 -7.97 -5.82
N SER A 165 11.76 -8.64 -6.92
CA SER A 165 12.63 -8.69 -8.11
C SER A 165 12.84 -7.31 -8.73
N ALA A 166 11.78 -6.51 -8.90
CA ALA A 166 11.87 -5.15 -9.41
C ALA A 166 12.63 -4.20 -8.45
N LEU A 167 12.49 -4.41 -7.14
CA LEU A 167 13.27 -3.71 -6.12
C LEU A 167 14.75 -4.05 -6.24
N ASN A 168 15.12 -5.31 -6.45
CA ASN A 168 16.50 -5.72 -6.69
C ASN A 168 17.06 -5.11 -8.00
N GLU A 169 16.24 -4.96 -9.05
CA GLU A 169 16.63 -4.22 -10.25
C GLU A 169 16.91 -2.74 -9.93
N SER A 170 16.08 -2.12 -9.07
CA SER A 170 16.33 -0.74 -8.62
C SER A 170 17.68 -0.61 -7.93
N PHE A 171 18.04 -1.55 -7.05
CA PHE A 171 19.37 -1.61 -6.46
C PHE A 171 20.47 -1.81 -7.51
N ALA A 172 20.28 -2.72 -8.47
CA ALA A 172 21.24 -3.00 -9.51
C ALA A 172 21.52 -1.76 -10.37
N VAL A 173 20.50 -0.99 -10.72
CA VAL A 173 20.63 0.26 -11.47
C VAL A 173 21.41 1.29 -10.66
N LEU A 174 21.07 1.51 -9.38
CA LEU A 174 21.76 2.48 -8.51
C LEU A 174 23.23 2.10 -8.22
N ASN A 175 23.58 0.83 -8.27
CA ASN A 175 24.91 0.32 -8.03
C ASN A 175 25.70 0.05 -9.33
N SER A 176 25.15 0.39 -10.49
CA SER A 176 25.84 0.22 -11.78
C SER A 176 27.02 1.16 -11.93
N GLU A 177 28.00 0.78 -12.76
CA GLU A 177 29.14 1.64 -13.11
C GLU A 177 28.67 2.97 -13.73
N SER A 178 27.62 2.92 -14.54
CA SER A 178 26.98 4.11 -15.11
C SER A 178 26.46 5.05 -14.02
N ALA A 179 25.80 4.52 -12.99
CA ALA A 179 25.30 5.31 -11.86
C ALA A 179 26.45 5.93 -11.05
N ALA A 180 27.52 5.18 -10.83
CA ALA A 180 28.69 5.63 -10.07
C ALA A 180 29.42 6.83 -10.70
N ALA A 181 29.28 7.04 -12.01
CA ALA A 181 29.87 8.19 -12.72
C ALA A 181 29.12 9.51 -12.47
N HIS A 182 27.92 9.47 -11.85
CA HIS A 182 27.06 10.64 -11.68
C HIS A 182 26.85 11.01 -10.21
N PRO A 183 27.43 12.13 -9.70
CA PRO A 183 27.29 12.55 -8.30
C PRO A 183 25.84 12.72 -7.84
N ALA A 184 24.95 13.17 -8.72
CA ALA A 184 23.52 13.31 -8.42
C ALA A 184 22.86 11.94 -8.08
N VAL A 185 23.26 10.87 -8.79
CA VAL A 185 22.78 9.51 -8.53
C VAL A 185 23.36 8.96 -7.23
N LEU A 186 24.65 9.24 -6.96
CA LEU A 186 25.28 8.82 -5.72
C LEU A 186 24.59 9.46 -4.50
N GLY A 187 24.34 10.77 -4.55
CA GLY A 187 23.61 11.47 -3.48
C GLY A 187 22.17 10.95 -3.31
N TYR A 188 21.49 10.67 -4.42
CA TYR A 188 20.16 10.05 -4.36
C TYR A 188 20.21 8.64 -3.73
N ARG A 189 21.19 7.81 -4.10
CA ARG A 189 21.35 6.44 -3.61
C ARG A 189 21.45 6.37 -2.08
N GLU A 190 22.16 7.31 -1.46
CA GLU A 190 22.31 7.38 -0.01
C GLU A 190 20.96 7.49 0.71
N HIS A 191 20.01 8.23 0.12
CA HIS A 191 18.67 8.39 0.66
C HIS A 191 17.72 7.25 0.25
N ALA A 192 17.87 6.76 -0.99
CA ALA A 192 16.96 5.75 -1.53
C ALA A 192 17.20 4.36 -0.96
N SER A 193 18.48 4.00 -0.69
CA SER A 193 18.80 2.64 -0.23
C SER A 193 18.08 2.25 1.07
N PRO A 194 18.05 3.07 2.13
CA PRO A 194 17.27 2.74 3.32
C PRO A 194 15.78 2.55 3.01
N SER A 195 15.19 3.40 2.18
CA SER A 195 13.78 3.32 1.82
C SER A 195 13.43 2.06 1.02
N LEU A 196 14.34 1.62 0.13
CA LEU A 196 14.19 0.36 -0.58
C LEU A 196 14.34 -0.85 0.35
N PHE A 197 15.19 -0.77 1.38
CA PHE A 197 15.28 -1.82 2.41
C PHE A 197 14.03 -1.87 3.28
N ASP A 198 13.42 -0.74 3.62
CA ASP A 198 12.18 -0.70 4.37
C ASP A 198 11.02 -1.35 3.58
N LEU A 199 10.87 -1.04 2.28
CA LEU A 199 9.91 -1.72 1.42
C LEU A 199 10.12 -3.24 1.41
N ARG A 200 11.39 -3.66 1.27
CA ARG A 200 11.75 -5.08 1.30
C ARG A 200 11.32 -5.74 2.61
N GLU A 201 11.59 -5.09 3.73
CA GLU A 201 11.24 -5.59 5.06
C GLU A 201 9.73 -5.75 5.23
N ILE A 202 8.96 -4.72 4.87
CA ILE A 202 7.49 -4.77 4.91
C ILE A 202 6.97 -5.98 4.12
N TRP A 203 7.41 -6.14 2.86
CA TRP A 203 6.88 -7.22 2.01
C TRP A 203 7.36 -8.61 2.42
N LEU A 204 8.53 -8.72 3.04
CA LEU A 204 9.00 -9.99 3.58
C LEU A 204 8.19 -10.42 4.81
N ARG A 205 7.87 -9.49 5.72
CA ARG A 205 7.00 -9.75 6.88
C ARG A 205 5.63 -10.23 6.41
N VAL A 206 4.96 -9.47 5.56
CA VAL A 206 3.64 -9.84 5.02
C VAL A 206 3.68 -11.17 4.25
N SER A 207 4.74 -11.42 3.47
CA SER A 207 4.88 -12.70 2.77
C SER A 207 5.10 -13.89 3.71
N ALA A 208 5.66 -13.68 4.90
CA ALA A 208 5.77 -14.70 5.93
C ALA A 208 4.40 -15.01 6.52
N GLU A 209 3.65 -13.99 6.93
CA GLU A 209 2.27 -14.10 7.41
C GLU A 209 1.36 -14.83 6.41
N CYS A 210 1.43 -14.46 5.12
CA CYS A 210 0.67 -15.15 4.07
C CYS A 210 1.00 -16.65 3.98
N ARG A 211 2.26 -17.05 4.19
CA ARG A 211 2.63 -18.48 4.17
C ARG A 211 2.10 -19.22 5.39
N GLU A 212 2.12 -18.58 6.56
CA GLU A 212 1.54 -19.14 7.78
C GLU A 212 0.03 -19.38 7.61
N GLU A 213 -0.69 -18.45 6.97
CA GLU A 213 -2.10 -18.66 6.62
C GLU A 213 -2.32 -19.80 5.63
N LEU A 214 -1.46 -19.94 4.61
CA LEU A 214 -1.53 -21.03 3.64
C LEU A 214 -1.22 -22.40 4.26
N ASP A 215 -0.36 -22.45 5.27
CA ASP A 215 0.02 -23.68 5.97
C ASP A 215 -0.94 -24.04 7.11
N ARG A 216 -1.89 -23.15 7.46
CA ARG A 216 -2.90 -23.42 8.49
C ARG A 216 -3.83 -24.52 8.03
N PRO A 217 -3.96 -25.65 8.79
CA PRO A 217 -4.90 -26.70 8.43
C PRO A 217 -6.32 -26.13 8.35
N MET A 218 -7.04 -26.44 7.27
CA MET A 218 -8.46 -26.17 7.22
C MET A 218 -9.11 -27.07 8.29
N ASP A 219 -9.60 -26.45 9.36
CA ASP A 219 -10.43 -27.17 10.34
C ASP A 219 -11.60 -27.75 9.56
N GLU A 220 -11.68 -29.09 9.52
CA GLU A 220 -12.82 -29.80 8.96
C GLU A 220 -14.04 -29.36 9.80
N GLU A 221 -14.79 -28.39 9.29
CA GLU A 221 -16.13 -28.11 9.82
C GLU A 221 -16.97 -29.37 9.62
N GLY A 222 -17.08 -30.14 10.74
CA GLY A 222 -17.94 -31.31 10.86
C GLY A 222 -19.41 -30.96 11.04
#